data_1b2f798b33c459dc37709b5bf8e7016a
#
_entry.id   1b2f798b33c459dc37709b5bf8e7016a
#
_cell.length_a   1.000
_cell.length_b   1.000
_cell.length_c   1.000
_cell.angle_alpha   90.00
_cell.angle_beta   90.00
_cell.angle_gamma   90.00
#
_symmetry.space_group_name_H-M   'P 1'
#
loop_
_entity.id
_entity.type
_entity.pdbx_description
1 polymer ?
#
loop_
_entity_poly.entity_id
_entity_poly.type
_entity_poly.pdbx_seq_one_letter_code
_entity_poly.pdbx_strand_id
1 'polypeptide(L)'
;MVGRRRRRIHLLGKGVLRFHAVYWPAMLLSAAQPLPTDIFVHDYLTAGGRKISKSAGAPLCEPAALAAEYGADAVRWWLLREVPRVGDADFTVERLIARADDELANGLGNLVNRVVAMIHRYRDGHLPELAGPGCGLLADQNLEAACRQVRDLVGPALEEFDFRQATAAVWAIGDEANRFVNRVRPWQLAKAEHDSADARGRLDAVLRTLLDACRVLGRELSPFLPDAAARITAQCTPDGDGRLPPPSPVFRRLASGGGPGPAPCR
;
A
#
# COMPACT_ATOMS: atom_id res chain seq x y z
N MET A 1 -16.23 -12.81 28.19
CA MET A 1 -16.37 -11.97 27.00
C MET A 1 -16.39 -10.51 27.45
N VAL A 2 -15.26 -9.83 27.43
CA VAL A 2 -15.20 -8.38 27.68
C VAL A 2 -15.69 -7.70 26.41
N GLY A 3 -16.91 -7.12 26.47
CA GLY A 3 -17.50 -6.41 25.36
C GLY A 3 -16.56 -5.30 24.89
N ARG A 4 -16.08 -5.36 23.64
CA ARG A 4 -15.33 -4.27 23.00
C ARG A 4 -16.19 -3.02 23.10
N ARG A 5 -15.84 -2.08 23.98
CA ARG A 5 -16.46 -0.75 24.01
C ARG A 5 -16.29 -0.15 22.60
N ARG A 6 -17.39 0.26 21.99
CA ARG A 6 -17.38 0.95 20.70
C ARG A 6 -16.53 2.21 20.85
N ARG A 7 -15.40 2.29 20.15
CA ARG A 7 -14.60 3.51 20.09
C ARG A 7 -15.39 4.58 19.32
N ARG A 8 -15.39 5.81 19.83
CA ARG A 8 -15.90 7.01 19.17
C ARG A 8 -14.73 7.92 18.92
N ILE A 9 -14.23 7.91 17.70
CA ILE A 9 -13.05 8.65 17.32
C ILE A 9 -13.50 9.90 16.59
N HIS A 10 -13.08 11.07 17.07
CA HIS A 10 -13.29 12.35 16.39
C HIS A 10 -12.00 12.74 15.69
N LEU A 11 -12.05 12.84 14.36
CA LEU A 11 -10.93 13.27 13.51
C LEU A 11 -11.12 14.74 13.17
N LEU A 12 -10.12 15.57 13.43
CA LEU A 12 -10.22 17.01 13.21
C LEU A 12 -8.87 17.69 12.97
N GLY A 13 -8.89 18.83 12.29
CA GLY A 13 -7.72 19.68 12.14
C GLY A 13 -7.46 20.53 13.40
N LYS A 14 -6.19 20.85 13.67
CA LYS A 14 -5.77 21.63 14.86
C LYS A 14 -6.51 22.96 15.04
N GLY A 15 -7.01 23.57 13.98
CA GLY A 15 -7.74 24.86 14.05
C GLY A 15 -9.06 24.82 14.79
N VAL A 16 -9.66 23.62 14.97
CA VAL A 16 -10.96 23.44 15.67
C VAL A 16 -10.84 22.62 16.94
N LEU A 17 -9.61 22.43 17.44
CA LEU A 17 -9.32 21.61 18.62
C LEU A 17 -10.12 22.09 19.84
N ARG A 18 -10.16 23.39 20.12
CA ARG A 18 -10.87 23.94 21.28
C ARG A 18 -12.36 23.58 21.28
N PHE A 19 -13.00 23.60 20.10
CA PHE A 19 -14.41 23.21 20.00
C PHE A 19 -14.62 21.74 20.36
N HIS A 20 -13.77 20.85 19.86
CA HIS A 20 -13.95 19.41 20.00
C HIS A 20 -13.37 18.83 21.29
N ALA A 21 -12.43 19.52 21.92
CA ALA A 21 -11.82 19.06 23.17
C ALA A 21 -12.37 19.74 24.43
N VAL A 22 -13.07 20.89 24.28
CA VAL A 22 -13.60 21.63 25.42
C VAL A 22 -15.11 21.82 25.29
N TYR A 23 -15.58 22.58 24.29
CA TYR A 23 -16.99 22.94 24.19
C TYR A 23 -17.89 21.75 23.89
N TRP A 24 -17.52 20.93 22.94
CA TRP A 24 -18.29 19.74 22.56
C TRP A 24 -18.44 18.73 23.71
N PRO A 25 -17.39 18.33 24.42
CA PRO A 25 -17.52 17.49 25.62
C PRO A 25 -18.41 18.12 26.69
N ALA A 26 -18.31 19.42 26.94
CA ALA A 26 -19.17 20.11 27.90
C ALA A 26 -20.65 20.05 27.51
N MET A 27 -20.96 20.25 26.22
CA MET A 27 -22.33 20.10 25.70
C MET A 27 -22.85 18.66 25.83
N LEU A 28 -22.02 17.68 25.51
CA LEU A 28 -22.38 16.26 25.64
C LEU A 28 -22.66 15.89 27.09
N LEU A 29 -21.82 16.35 28.03
CA LEU A 29 -22.05 16.14 29.47
C LEU A 29 -23.36 16.79 29.94
N SER A 30 -23.62 18.02 29.53
CA SER A 30 -24.87 18.73 29.87
C SER A 30 -26.09 18.00 29.31
N ALA A 31 -25.98 17.38 28.15
CA ALA A 31 -27.06 16.62 27.51
C ALA A 31 -27.10 15.13 27.94
N ALA A 32 -26.33 14.72 28.94
CA ALA A 32 -26.18 13.32 29.37
C ALA A 32 -25.83 12.35 28.21
N GLN A 33 -25.06 12.84 27.23
CA GLN A 33 -24.62 12.06 26.08
C GLN A 33 -23.20 11.50 26.31
N PRO A 34 -22.90 10.31 25.75
CA PRO A 34 -21.56 9.72 25.88
C PRO A 34 -20.49 10.55 25.17
N LEU A 35 -19.35 10.71 25.84
CA LEU A 35 -18.18 11.41 25.29
C LEU A 35 -17.49 10.60 24.16
N PRO A 36 -16.71 11.27 23.27
CA PRO A 36 -15.76 10.59 22.42
C PRO A 36 -14.71 9.84 23.28
N THR A 37 -14.26 8.70 22.78
CA THR A 37 -13.16 7.95 23.43
C THR A 37 -11.81 8.51 23.06
N ASP A 38 -11.70 9.03 21.85
CA ASP A 38 -10.48 9.55 21.27
C ASP A 38 -10.74 10.79 20.44
N ILE A 39 -9.84 11.75 20.50
CA ILE A 39 -9.83 12.91 19.63
C ILE A 39 -8.48 12.91 18.90
N PHE A 40 -8.51 12.55 17.62
CA PHE A 40 -7.33 12.61 16.77
C PHE A 40 -7.24 13.95 16.06
N VAL A 41 -6.14 14.67 16.30
CA VAL A 41 -5.90 16.01 15.75
C VAL A 41 -4.77 15.92 14.72
N HIS A 42 -5.06 16.30 13.49
CA HIS A 42 -4.03 16.43 12.46
C HIS A 42 -3.63 17.89 12.23
N ASP A 43 -2.38 18.08 11.82
CA ASP A 43 -1.84 19.37 11.44
C ASP A 43 -2.29 19.77 10.02
N TYR A 44 -1.80 20.90 9.50
CA TYR A 44 -2.23 21.41 8.21
C TYR A 44 -1.45 20.79 7.05
N LEU A 45 -2.14 20.65 5.94
CA LEU A 45 -1.50 20.61 4.63
C LEU A 45 -1.26 22.02 4.15
N THR A 46 -0.05 22.28 3.69
CA THR A 46 0.36 23.52 3.03
C THR A 46 0.64 23.26 1.56
N ALA A 47 0.62 24.30 0.75
CA ALA A 47 1.07 24.28 -0.63
C ALA A 47 2.03 25.45 -0.83
N GLY A 48 3.31 25.16 -1.13
CA GLY A 48 4.35 26.18 -1.19
C GLY A 48 4.53 26.94 0.13
N GLY A 49 4.45 26.23 1.26
CA GLY A 49 4.57 26.78 2.61
C GLY A 49 3.36 27.60 3.09
N ARG A 50 2.29 27.71 2.30
CA ARG A 50 1.06 28.44 2.65
C ARG A 50 -0.07 27.48 2.95
N LYS A 51 -0.88 27.81 3.96
CA LYS A 51 -2.07 27.03 4.30
C LYS A 51 -3.00 26.95 3.08
N ILE A 52 -3.42 25.75 2.70
CA ILE A 52 -4.44 25.53 1.68
C ILE A 52 -5.75 26.10 2.20
N SER A 53 -6.32 27.11 1.51
CA SER A 53 -7.60 27.72 1.88
C SER A 53 -8.52 27.78 0.67
N LYS A 54 -9.83 27.62 0.92
CA LYS A 54 -10.87 27.71 -0.11
C LYS A 54 -10.89 29.07 -0.84
N SER A 55 -10.51 30.14 -0.14
CA SER A 55 -10.48 31.50 -0.67
C SER A 55 -9.25 31.82 -1.53
N ALA A 56 -8.22 30.99 -1.49
CA ALA A 56 -7.00 31.24 -2.27
C ALA A 56 -7.06 30.73 -3.72
N GLY A 57 -8.21 30.22 -4.16
CA GLY A 57 -8.45 29.84 -5.55
C GLY A 57 -7.50 28.77 -6.13
N ALA A 58 -7.00 27.88 -5.29
CA ALA A 58 -6.09 26.80 -5.71
C ALA A 58 -6.89 25.55 -6.11
N PRO A 59 -7.36 25.43 -7.37
CA PRO A 59 -8.13 24.27 -7.84
C PRO A 59 -7.33 22.98 -7.79
N LEU A 60 -6.00 23.07 -7.76
CA LEU A 60 -5.06 21.94 -7.76
C LEU A 60 -4.95 21.19 -6.41
N CYS A 61 -5.59 21.67 -5.36
CA CYS A 61 -5.56 21.00 -4.04
C CYS A 61 -6.95 20.45 -3.66
N GLU A 62 -7.90 20.41 -4.59
CA GLU A 62 -9.18 19.77 -4.34
C GLU A 62 -9.02 18.25 -4.43
N PRO A 63 -9.33 17.48 -3.35
CA PRO A 63 -9.11 16.03 -3.33
C PRO A 63 -9.80 15.29 -4.48
N ALA A 64 -11.00 15.73 -4.87
CA ALA A 64 -11.74 15.10 -5.98
C ALA A 64 -11.05 15.33 -7.32
N ALA A 65 -10.53 16.52 -7.59
CA ALA A 65 -9.79 16.83 -8.81
C ALA A 65 -8.47 16.03 -8.87
N LEU A 66 -7.72 15.99 -7.76
CA LEU A 66 -6.49 15.18 -7.66
C LEU A 66 -6.78 13.69 -7.89
N ALA A 67 -7.84 13.17 -7.29
CA ALA A 67 -8.23 11.77 -7.47
C ALA A 67 -8.67 11.46 -8.91
N ALA A 68 -9.36 12.39 -9.58
CA ALA A 68 -9.76 12.24 -10.98
C ALA A 68 -8.54 12.25 -11.93
N GLU A 69 -7.55 13.09 -11.67
CA GLU A 69 -6.36 13.24 -12.52
C GLU A 69 -5.30 12.16 -12.25
N TYR A 70 -4.94 11.95 -10.99
CA TYR A 70 -3.82 11.08 -10.58
C TYR A 70 -4.27 9.69 -10.07
N GLY A 71 -5.56 9.51 -9.83
CA GLY A 71 -6.12 8.31 -9.23
C GLY A 71 -6.21 8.40 -7.70
N ALA A 72 -7.30 7.88 -7.14
CA ALA A 72 -7.55 7.92 -5.71
C ALA A 72 -6.44 7.21 -4.90
N ASP A 73 -5.93 6.07 -5.38
CA ASP A 73 -4.86 5.32 -4.71
C ASP A 73 -3.56 6.13 -4.60
N ALA A 74 -3.18 6.90 -5.63
CA ALA A 74 -1.97 7.73 -5.59
C ALA A 74 -2.10 8.85 -4.54
N VAL A 75 -3.25 9.54 -4.51
CA VAL A 75 -3.54 10.59 -3.52
C VAL A 75 -3.55 10.03 -2.10
N ARG A 76 -4.24 8.89 -1.89
CA ARG A 76 -4.28 8.20 -0.59
C ARG A 76 -2.89 7.80 -0.13
N TRP A 77 -2.08 7.20 -1.03
CA TRP A 77 -0.72 6.78 -0.71
C TRP A 77 0.15 7.94 -0.28
N TRP A 78 0.12 9.05 -1.03
CA TRP A 78 0.86 10.25 -0.67
C TRP A 78 0.47 10.75 0.73
N LEU A 79 -0.84 10.90 1.00
CA LEU A 79 -1.34 11.36 2.30
C LEU A 79 -0.90 10.46 3.45
N LEU A 80 -0.96 9.14 3.26
CA LEU A 80 -0.61 8.17 4.30
C LEU A 80 0.89 8.02 4.53
N ARG A 81 1.71 8.34 3.51
CA ARG A 81 3.17 8.18 3.56
C ARG A 81 3.90 9.48 3.91
N GLU A 82 3.40 10.62 3.45
CA GLU A 82 4.11 11.90 3.58
C GLU A 82 3.65 12.72 4.79
N VAL A 83 2.34 12.66 5.12
CA VAL A 83 1.84 13.47 6.24
C VAL A 83 2.35 12.88 7.56
N PRO A 84 3.12 13.65 8.34
CA PRO A 84 3.63 13.18 9.62
C PRO A 84 2.50 13.15 10.66
N ARG A 85 2.71 12.35 11.72
CA ARG A 85 1.77 12.29 12.86
C ARG A 85 1.63 13.66 13.56
N VAL A 86 2.71 14.42 13.63
CA VAL A 86 2.77 15.77 14.20
C VAL A 86 3.57 16.67 13.27
N GLY A 87 3.05 17.85 13.00
CA GLY A 87 3.65 18.84 12.12
C GLY A 87 2.92 18.98 10.78
N ASP A 88 3.07 20.14 10.17
CA ASP A 88 2.48 20.46 8.88
C ASP A 88 3.22 19.68 7.75
N ALA A 89 2.50 19.32 6.69
CA ALA A 89 3.07 18.70 5.51
C ALA A 89 2.84 19.60 4.29
N ASP A 90 3.89 19.81 3.50
CA ASP A 90 3.79 20.60 2.28
C ASP A 90 3.49 19.71 1.07
N PHE A 91 2.33 19.93 0.47
CA PHE A 91 1.86 19.21 -0.70
C PHE A 91 2.34 19.88 -1.97
N THR A 92 2.93 19.09 -2.87
CA THR A 92 3.12 19.47 -4.26
C THR A 92 2.76 18.32 -5.19
N VAL A 93 2.31 18.65 -6.40
CA VAL A 93 1.94 17.64 -7.41
C VAL A 93 3.15 16.81 -7.82
N GLU A 94 4.32 17.45 -7.92
CA GLU A 94 5.57 16.77 -8.27
C GLU A 94 5.92 15.70 -7.24
N ARG A 95 5.75 15.99 -5.94
CA ARG A 95 6.00 15.01 -4.87
C ARG A 95 4.99 13.87 -4.89
N LEU A 96 3.72 14.17 -5.23
CA LEU A 96 2.69 13.13 -5.40
C LEU A 96 3.06 12.20 -6.55
N ILE A 97 3.40 12.76 -7.72
CA ILE A 97 3.80 11.99 -8.90
C ILE A 97 5.05 11.14 -8.60
N ALA A 98 6.10 11.77 -8.08
CA ALA A 98 7.34 11.06 -7.75
C ALA A 98 7.09 9.89 -6.78
N ARG A 99 6.34 10.12 -5.70
CA ARG A 99 6.01 9.08 -4.72
C ARG A 99 5.18 7.94 -5.32
N ALA A 100 4.18 8.27 -6.14
CA ALA A 100 3.34 7.28 -6.80
C ALA A 100 4.13 6.46 -7.83
N ASP A 101 4.97 7.09 -8.63
CA ASP A 101 5.77 6.39 -9.63
C ASP A 101 6.85 5.52 -8.99
N ASP A 102 7.56 6.03 -7.98
CA ASP A 102 8.65 5.29 -7.33
C ASP A 102 8.14 4.11 -6.51
N GLU A 103 7.18 4.35 -5.61
CA GLU A 103 6.73 3.31 -4.69
C GLU A 103 5.61 2.44 -5.31
N LEU A 104 4.60 3.04 -5.95
CA LEU A 104 3.47 2.26 -6.46
C LEU A 104 3.77 1.64 -7.81
N ALA A 105 4.12 2.42 -8.83
CA ALA A 105 4.31 1.86 -10.18
C ALA A 105 5.59 1.04 -10.29
N ASN A 106 6.74 1.62 -9.92
CA ASN A 106 8.06 0.95 -10.04
C ASN A 106 8.33 -0.05 -8.90
N GLY A 107 7.77 0.19 -7.71
CA GLY A 107 7.90 -0.70 -6.55
C GLY A 107 6.90 -1.86 -6.59
N LEU A 108 5.72 -1.62 -6.05
CA LEU A 108 4.70 -2.67 -5.82
C LEU A 108 4.11 -3.21 -7.12
N GLY A 109 3.74 -2.32 -8.05
CA GLY A 109 3.12 -2.72 -9.31
C GLY A 109 4.06 -3.52 -10.21
N ASN A 110 5.31 -3.09 -10.31
CA ASN A 110 6.32 -3.81 -11.07
C ASN A 110 6.64 -5.18 -10.45
N LEU A 111 6.65 -5.29 -9.11
CA LEU A 111 6.83 -6.58 -8.42
C LEU A 111 5.73 -7.56 -8.82
N VAL A 112 4.46 -7.18 -8.64
CA VAL A 112 3.32 -8.06 -8.96
C VAL A 112 3.34 -8.47 -10.42
N ASN A 113 3.49 -7.49 -11.33
CA ASN A 113 3.54 -7.75 -12.76
C ASN A 113 4.68 -8.70 -13.14
N ARG A 114 5.88 -8.51 -12.57
CA ARG A 114 7.05 -9.37 -12.79
C ARG A 114 6.85 -10.79 -12.27
N VAL A 115 6.23 -10.95 -11.10
CA VAL A 115 5.95 -12.28 -10.52
C VAL A 115 4.96 -13.03 -11.40
N VAL A 116 3.84 -12.41 -11.76
CA VAL A 116 2.84 -13.03 -12.64
C VAL A 116 3.44 -13.35 -14.02
N ALA A 117 4.21 -12.43 -14.61
CA ALA A 117 4.89 -12.67 -15.89
C ALA A 117 5.90 -13.83 -15.83
N MET A 118 6.63 -13.99 -14.73
CA MET A 118 7.53 -15.14 -14.55
C MET A 118 6.77 -16.46 -14.46
N ILE A 119 5.62 -16.50 -13.76
CA ILE A 119 4.78 -17.70 -13.68
C ILE A 119 4.22 -18.04 -15.07
N HIS A 120 3.75 -17.05 -15.84
CA HIS A 120 3.35 -17.28 -17.23
C HIS A 120 4.48 -17.79 -18.10
N ARG A 121 5.66 -17.20 -17.98
CA ARG A 121 6.82 -17.56 -18.82
C ARG A 121 7.37 -18.95 -18.52
N TYR A 122 7.41 -19.36 -17.25
CA TYR A 122 8.09 -20.57 -16.83
C TYR A 122 7.13 -21.73 -16.52
N ARG A 123 5.85 -21.45 -16.28
CA ARG A 123 4.82 -22.44 -15.90
C ARG A 123 3.50 -22.25 -16.66
N ASP A 124 3.54 -21.56 -17.78
CA ASP A 124 2.36 -21.29 -18.63
C ASP A 124 1.15 -20.69 -17.85
N GLY A 125 1.44 -19.92 -16.83
CA GLY A 125 0.44 -19.30 -15.96
C GLY A 125 -0.07 -20.20 -14.82
N HIS A 126 0.29 -21.49 -14.79
CA HIS A 126 -0.16 -22.39 -13.74
C HIS A 126 0.68 -22.26 -12.48
N LEU A 127 0.01 -22.44 -11.33
CA LEU A 127 0.72 -22.42 -10.06
C LEU A 127 1.60 -23.66 -9.92
N PRO A 128 2.90 -23.50 -9.58
CA PRO A 128 3.73 -24.63 -9.29
C PRO A 128 3.19 -25.44 -8.12
N GLU A 129 3.08 -26.75 -8.28
CA GLU A 129 2.81 -27.66 -7.18
C GLU A 129 4.10 -27.85 -6.37
N LEU A 130 4.02 -27.65 -5.06
CA LEU A 130 5.16 -27.94 -4.18
C LEU A 130 5.24 -29.44 -3.98
N ALA A 131 6.28 -30.07 -4.49
CA ALA A 131 6.54 -31.49 -4.31
C ALA A 131 6.97 -31.76 -2.85
N GLY A 132 6.00 -32.12 -1.99
CA GLY A 132 6.24 -32.69 -0.66
C GLY A 132 6.51 -31.72 0.50
N PRO A 133 6.40 -32.21 1.76
CA PRO A 133 6.74 -31.46 2.95
C PRO A 133 8.25 -31.29 3.04
N GLY A 134 8.75 -30.09 2.86
CA GLY A 134 10.18 -29.76 2.88
C GLY A 134 10.66 -28.92 1.70
N CYS A 135 9.90 -28.84 0.62
CA CYS A 135 10.22 -27.97 -0.52
C CYS A 135 10.00 -26.46 -0.24
N GLY A 136 9.40 -26.12 0.91
CA GLY A 136 9.27 -24.76 1.41
C GLY A 136 10.53 -24.16 2.06
N LEU A 137 11.64 -24.89 2.07
CA LEU A 137 12.89 -24.50 2.74
C LEU A 137 13.78 -23.51 1.96
N LEU A 138 13.32 -23.00 0.82
CA LEU A 138 13.90 -21.80 0.22
C LEU A 138 13.11 -20.54 0.61
N ALA A 139 12.25 -20.64 1.60
CA ALA A 139 11.59 -19.49 2.18
C ALA A 139 12.66 -18.51 2.68
N ASP A 140 12.75 -17.39 2.04
CA ASP A 140 13.58 -16.30 2.52
C ASP A 140 13.05 -15.87 3.89
N GLN A 141 13.84 -16.11 4.94
CA GLN A 141 13.43 -15.83 6.32
C GLN A 141 12.99 -14.38 6.50
N ASN A 142 13.60 -13.45 5.76
CA ASN A 142 13.26 -12.04 5.84
C ASN A 142 11.90 -11.74 5.18
N LEU A 143 11.66 -12.28 3.99
CA LEU A 143 10.38 -12.11 3.30
C LEU A 143 9.24 -12.80 4.07
N GLU A 144 9.48 -13.99 4.58
CA GLU A 144 8.52 -14.70 5.40
C GLU A 144 8.23 -13.96 6.71
N ALA A 145 9.26 -13.40 7.36
CA ALA A 145 9.11 -12.59 8.55
C ALA A 145 8.29 -11.32 8.25
N ALA A 146 8.58 -10.60 7.17
CA ALA A 146 7.82 -9.43 6.75
C ALA A 146 6.33 -9.77 6.52
N CYS A 147 6.05 -10.87 5.83
CA CYS A 147 4.69 -11.34 5.59
C CYS A 147 3.94 -11.77 6.87
N ARG A 148 4.63 -12.36 7.84
CA ARG A 148 4.00 -12.80 9.11
C ARG A 148 3.78 -11.64 10.06
N GLN A 149 4.76 -10.75 10.20
CA GLN A 149 4.76 -9.69 11.20
C GLN A 149 3.94 -8.46 10.80
N VAL A 150 3.58 -8.32 9.52
CA VAL A 150 2.89 -7.13 9.03
C VAL A 150 1.65 -6.76 9.84
N ARG A 151 0.84 -7.74 10.23
CA ARG A 151 -0.38 -7.51 11.02
C ARG A 151 -0.10 -7.02 12.42
N ASP A 152 0.96 -7.55 13.03
CA ASP A 152 1.38 -7.16 14.38
C ASP A 152 1.97 -5.75 14.40
N LEU A 153 2.41 -5.25 13.25
CA LEU A 153 2.92 -3.89 13.07
C LEU A 153 1.82 -2.92 12.65
N VAL A 154 0.97 -3.32 11.71
CA VAL A 154 -0.11 -2.46 11.16
C VAL A 154 -1.20 -2.20 12.19
N GLY A 155 -1.64 -3.22 12.93
CA GLY A 155 -2.71 -3.09 13.91
C GLY A 155 -2.42 -2.00 14.96
N PRO A 156 -1.34 -2.12 15.75
CA PRO A 156 -0.96 -1.10 16.72
C PRO A 156 -0.73 0.29 16.11
N ALA A 157 -0.07 0.36 14.93
CA ALA A 157 0.16 1.63 14.26
C ALA A 157 -1.16 2.35 13.90
N LEU A 158 -2.18 1.60 13.44
CA LEU A 158 -3.51 2.16 13.18
C LEU A 158 -4.24 2.58 14.46
N GLU A 159 -4.07 1.83 15.55
CA GLU A 159 -4.64 2.20 16.85
C GLU A 159 -4.06 3.52 17.38
N GLU A 160 -2.79 3.78 17.09
CA GLU A 160 -2.06 5.01 17.42
C GLU A 160 -2.19 6.10 16.36
N PHE A 161 -2.94 5.88 15.29
CA PHE A 161 -3.07 6.77 14.12
C PHE A 161 -1.73 7.09 13.43
N ASP A 162 -0.75 6.19 13.53
CA ASP A 162 0.52 6.30 12.81
C ASP A 162 0.41 5.62 11.44
N PHE A 163 -0.18 6.34 10.49
CA PHE A 163 -0.39 5.83 9.13
C PHE A 163 0.93 5.62 8.37
N ARG A 164 1.97 6.40 8.69
CA ARG A 164 3.29 6.23 8.09
C ARG A 164 3.92 4.91 8.50
N GLN A 165 3.86 4.57 9.78
CA GLN A 165 4.35 3.28 10.28
C GLN A 165 3.53 2.13 9.72
N ALA A 166 2.21 2.25 9.68
CA ALA A 166 1.33 1.23 9.12
C ALA A 166 1.65 0.95 7.64
N THR A 167 1.75 2.00 6.82
CA THR A 167 2.09 1.85 5.40
C THR A 167 3.53 1.40 5.18
N ALA A 168 4.48 1.77 6.05
CA ALA A 168 5.86 1.29 5.99
C ALA A 168 5.95 -0.21 6.25
N ALA A 169 5.15 -0.74 7.18
CA ALA A 169 5.10 -2.18 7.44
C ALA A 169 4.58 -2.97 6.23
N VAL A 170 3.57 -2.45 5.53
CA VAL A 170 3.08 -3.08 4.28
C VAL A 170 4.12 -2.95 3.16
N TRP A 171 4.76 -1.78 3.02
CA TRP A 171 5.82 -1.55 2.04
C TRP A 171 6.98 -2.53 2.19
N ALA A 172 7.35 -2.88 3.42
CA ALA A 172 8.46 -3.79 3.70
C ALA A 172 8.31 -5.16 3.02
N ILE A 173 7.07 -5.65 2.83
CA ILE A 173 6.81 -6.89 2.09
C ILE A 173 7.29 -6.78 0.63
N GLY A 174 6.92 -5.67 -0.03
CA GLY A 174 7.32 -5.43 -1.42
C GLY A 174 8.83 -5.26 -1.58
N ASP A 175 9.45 -4.57 -0.64
CA ASP A 175 10.89 -4.33 -0.63
C ASP A 175 11.67 -5.64 -0.41
N GLU A 176 11.29 -6.47 0.57
CA GLU A 176 11.90 -7.78 0.78
C GLU A 176 11.66 -8.74 -0.39
N ALA A 177 10.47 -8.73 -0.99
CA ALA A 177 10.21 -9.52 -2.18
C ALA A 177 11.10 -9.11 -3.36
N ASN A 178 11.32 -7.82 -3.58
CA ASN A 178 12.24 -7.32 -4.60
C ASN A 178 13.70 -7.72 -4.30
N ARG A 179 14.15 -7.62 -3.04
CA ARG A 179 15.47 -8.10 -2.62
C ARG A 179 15.62 -9.60 -2.84
N PHE A 180 14.59 -10.37 -2.50
CA PHE A 180 14.58 -11.83 -2.72
C PHE A 180 14.72 -12.19 -4.20
N VAL A 181 13.94 -11.55 -5.10
CA VAL A 181 14.08 -11.76 -6.54
C VAL A 181 15.51 -11.46 -7.03
N ASN A 182 16.10 -10.35 -6.58
CA ASN A 182 17.45 -9.95 -7.00
C ASN A 182 18.54 -10.91 -6.48
N ARG A 183 18.36 -11.48 -5.29
CA ARG A 183 19.27 -12.43 -4.68
C ARG A 183 19.20 -13.81 -5.34
N VAL A 184 17.98 -14.34 -5.52
CA VAL A 184 17.77 -15.70 -6.05
C VAL A 184 17.89 -15.76 -7.57
N ARG A 185 17.63 -14.67 -8.28
CA ARG A 185 17.69 -14.57 -9.74
C ARG A 185 16.91 -15.69 -10.45
N PRO A 186 15.57 -15.73 -10.35
CA PRO A 186 14.74 -16.84 -10.88
C PRO A 186 15.03 -17.20 -12.33
N TRP A 187 15.43 -16.21 -13.15
CA TRP A 187 15.82 -16.43 -14.56
C TRP A 187 17.06 -17.29 -14.74
N GLN A 188 17.95 -17.36 -13.74
CA GLN A 188 19.10 -18.27 -13.77
C GLN A 188 18.67 -19.69 -13.43
N LEU A 189 17.77 -19.88 -12.45
CA LEU A 189 17.16 -21.17 -12.14
C LEU A 189 16.41 -21.74 -13.36
N ALA A 190 15.63 -20.88 -14.04
CA ALA A 190 14.91 -21.26 -15.25
C ALA A 190 15.83 -21.73 -16.41
N LYS A 191 17.04 -21.19 -16.51
CA LYS A 191 18.03 -21.68 -17.48
C LYS A 191 18.62 -23.03 -17.06
N ALA A 192 18.83 -23.24 -15.77
CA ALA A 192 19.44 -24.43 -15.23
C ALA A 192 18.44 -25.61 -15.10
N GLU A 193 17.14 -25.39 -15.14
CA GLU A 193 16.13 -26.43 -14.94
C GLU A 193 16.11 -27.50 -16.04
N HIS A 194 16.67 -27.23 -17.24
CA HIS A 194 16.77 -28.18 -18.31
C HIS A 194 17.72 -29.35 -17.94
N ASP A 195 18.75 -29.07 -17.14
CA ASP A 195 19.79 -30.01 -16.80
C ASP A 195 19.71 -30.44 -15.32
N SER A 196 18.81 -29.89 -14.53
CA SER A 196 18.74 -30.13 -13.08
C SER A 196 17.29 -30.10 -12.55
N ALA A 197 16.82 -31.24 -12.07
CA ALA A 197 15.53 -31.36 -11.37
C ALA A 197 15.52 -30.55 -10.07
N ASP A 198 16.64 -30.36 -9.40
CA ASP A 198 16.79 -29.52 -8.22
C ASP A 198 16.55 -28.06 -8.58
N ALA A 199 17.09 -27.55 -9.70
CA ALA A 199 16.89 -26.20 -10.17
C ALA A 199 15.41 -25.95 -10.50
N ARG A 200 14.69 -26.94 -11.06
CA ARG A 200 13.26 -26.85 -11.31
C ARG A 200 12.46 -26.72 -10.00
N GLY A 201 12.72 -27.61 -9.04
CA GLY A 201 12.02 -27.56 -7.74
C GLY A 201 12.29 -26.25 -6.98
N ARG A 202 13.53 -25.73 -7.06
CA ARG A 202 13.89 -24.43 -6.48
C ARG A 202 13.16 -23.27 -7.16
N LEU A 203 13.05 -23.30 -8.50
CA LEU A 203 12.30 -22.28 -9.23
C LEU A 203 10.82 -22.28 -8.82
N ASP A 204 10.20 -23.45 -8.70
CA ASP A 204 8.82 -23.62 -8.27
C ASP A 204 8.59 -23.04 -6.87
N ALA A 205 9.47 -23.34 -5.93
CA ALA A 205 9.42 -22.80 -4.57
C ALA A 205 9.56 -21.27 -4.57
N VAL A 206 10.47 -20.71 -5.35
CA VAL A 206 10.67 -19.26 -5.47
C VAL A 206 9.43 -18.56 -6.06
N LEU A 207 8.88 -19.09 -7.15
CA LEU A 207 7.69 -18.51 -7.79
C LEU A 207 6.48 -18.55 -6.84
N ARG A 208 6.31 -19.64 -6.10
CA ARG A 208 5.25 -19.78 -5.12
C ARG A 208 5.41 -18.80 -3.96
N THR A 209 6.61 -18.69 -3.39
CA THR A 209 6.91 -17.76 -2.30
C THR A 209 6.62 -16.30 -2.71
N LEU A 210 7.04 -15.92 -3.91
CA LEU A 210 6.78 -14.57 -4.43
C LEU A 210 5.29 -14.30 -4.66
N LEU A 211 4.55 -15.27 -5.19
CA LEU A 211 3.12 -15.12 -5.39
C LEU A 211 2.37 -15.00 -4.05
N ASP A 212 2.74 -15.80 -3.07
CA ASP A 212 2.13 -15.73 -1.74
C ASP A 212 2.44 -14.40 -1.05
N ALA A 213 3.64 -13.84 -1.23
CA ALA A 213 3.97 -12.49 -0.79
C ALA A 213 3.11 -11.41 -1.49
N CYS A 214 2.87 -11.54 -2.81
CA CYS A 214 1.96 -10.64 -3.54
C CYS A 214 0.51 -10.75 -3.03
N ARG A 215 0.05 -11.93 -2.67
CA ARG A 215 -1.28 -12.15 -2.07
C ARG A 215 -1.39 -11.50 -0.68
N VAL A 216 -0.36 -11.66 0.15
CA VAL A 216 -0.30 -10.96 1.45
C VAL A 216 -0.32 -9.45 1.23
N LEU A 217 0.50 -8.94 0.31
CA LEU A 217 0.55 -7.53 -0.04
C LEU A 217 -0.83 -7.00 -0.48
N GLY A 218 -1.54 -7.69 -1.39
CA GLY A 218 -2.88 -7.31 -1.83
C GLY A 218 -3.88 -7.23 -0.67
N ARG A 219 -3.84 -8.19 0.25
CA ARG A 219 -4.70 -8.20 1.42
C ARG A 219 -4.41 -7.06 2.38
N GLU A 220 -3.15 -6.84 2.72
CA GLU A 220 -2.74 -5.84 3.70
C GLU A 220 -2.79 -4.41 3.14
N LEU A 221 -2.75 -4.23 1.83
CA LEU A 221 -3.00 -2.93 1.17
C LEU A 221 -4.48 -2.52 1.17
N SER A 222 -5.41 -3.44 1.32
CA SER A 222 -6.85 -3.19 1.17
C SER A 222 -7.38 -1.98 1.96
N PRO A 223 -7.03 -1.73 3.24
CA PRO A 223 -7.50 -0.55 3.96
C PRO A 223 -6.86 0.75 3.47
N PHE A 224 -5.71 0.69 2.83
CA PHE A 224 -4.96 1.86 2.37
C PHE A 224 -5.27 2.21 0.91
N LEU A 225 -5.20 1.23 0.03
CA LEU A 225 -5.34 1.35 -1.42
C LEU A 225 -6.34 0.30 -1.95
N PRO A 226 -7.65 0.48 -1.74
CA PRO A 226 -8.65 -0.53 -2.02
C PRO A 226 -8.68 -0.98 -3.49
N ASP A 227 -8.56 -0.03 -4.44
CA ASP A 227 -8.62 -0.35 -5.86
C ASP A 227 -7.38 -1.12 -6.33
N ALA A 228 -6.20 -0.73 -5.88
CA ALA A 228 -4.95 -1.45 -6.17
C ALA A 228 -4.96 -2.84 -5.52
N ALA A 229 -5.41 -2.95 -4.28
CA ALA A 229 -5.55 -4.22 -3.56
C ALA A 229 -6.46 -5.19 -4.32
N ALA A 230 -7.59 -4.72 -4.84
CA ALA A 230 -8.48 -5.51 -5.67
C ALA A 230 -7.79 -5.99 -6.96
N ARG A 231 -7.06 -5.10 -7.67
CA ARG A 231 -6.30 -5.46 -8.87
C ARG A 231 -5.20 -6.48 -8.58
N ILE A 232 -4.44 -6.32 -7.50
CA ILE A 232 -3.40 -7.28 -7.07
C ILE A 232 -4.05 -8.64 -6.77
N THR A 233 -5.14 -8.65 -6.00
CA THR A 233 -5.86 -9.87 -5.65
C THR A 233 -6.35 -10.58 -6.89
N ALA A 234 -6.96 -9.88 -7.83
CA ALA A 234 -7.44 -10.45 -9.09
C ALA A 234 -6.29 -11.08 -9.91
N GLN A 235 -5.13 -10.40 -10.02
CA GLN A 235 -3.98 -10.93 -10.75
C GLN A 235 -3.30 -12.14 -10.07
N CYS A 236 -3.40 -12.25 -8.74
CA CYS A 236 -2.79 -13.32 -7.97
C CYS A 236 -3.75 -14.49 -7.67
N THR A 237 -5.00 -14.43 -8.18
CA THR A 237 -6.01 -15.47 -8.00
C THR A 237 -6.16 -16.26 -9.30
N PRO A 238 -5.91 -17.59 -9.28
CA PRO A 238 -6.11 -18.42 -10.47
C PRO A 238 -7.60 -18.55 -10.82
N ASP A 239 -7.85 -18.81 -12.08
CA ASP A 239 -9.17 -19.19 -12.60
C ASP A 239 -9.55 -20.64 -12.26
N GLY A 240 -10.67 -21.12 -12.84
CA GLY A 240 -11.17 -22.49 -12.63
C GLY A 240 -10.21 -23.59 -13.13
N ASP A 241 -9.32 -23.28 -14.05
CA ASP A 241 -8.31 -24.18 -14.61
C ASP A 241 -6.97 -24.09 -13.85
N GLY A 242 -6.89 -23.32 -12.77
CA GLY A 242 -5.68 -23.14 -11.98
C GLY A 242 -4.66 -22.17 -12.61
N ARG A 243 -5.04 -21.42 -13.62
CA ARG A 243 -4.20 -20.48 -14.36
C ARG A 243 -4.39 -19.05 -13.86
N LEU A 244 -3.28 -18.31 -13.65
CA LEU A 244 -3.35 -16.90 -13.35
C LEU A 244 -3.79 -16.08 -14.57
N PRO A 245 -4.51 -14.96 -14.37
CA PRO A 245 -4.77 -13.99 -15.43
C PRO A 245 -3.46 -13.48 -16.05
N PRO A 246 -3.48 -13.03 -17.32
CA PRO A 246 -2.32 -12.40 -17.94
C PRO A 246 -1.82 -11.22 -17.11
N PRO A 247 -0.49 -10.97 -17.05
CA PRO A 247 0.06 -9.85 -16.30
C PRO A 247 -0.47 -8.53 -16.86
N SER A 248 -0.92 -7.66 -15.98
CA SER A 248 -1.40 -6.32 -16.33
C SER A 248 -0.92 -5.28 -15.30
N PRO A 249 -0.73 -4.02 -15.70
CA PRO A 249 -0.27 -2.98 -14.78
C PRO A 249 -1.25 -2.78 -13.62
N VAL A 250 -0.76 -2.91 -12.39
CA VAL A 250 -1.54 -2.60 -11.17
C VAL A 250 -1.66 -1.09 -11.00
N PHE A 251 -0.59 -0.36 -11.28
CA PHE A 251 -0.54 1.10 -11.23
C PHE A 251 -0.06 1.65 -12.57
N ARG A 252 -0.68 2.74 -13.01
CA ARG A 252 -0.18 3.52 -14.16
C ARG A 252 0.97 4.41 -13.70
N ARG A 253 1.95 4.67 -14.55
CA ARG A 253 2.92 5.73 -14.34
C ARG A 253 2.27 7.09 -14.58
N LEU A 254 2.51 8.03 -13.68
CA LEU A 254 1.93 9.37 -13.76
C LEU A 254 2.81 10.32 -14.57
N ALA A 255 4.14 10.20 -14.47
CA ALA A 255 5.09 11.02 -15.24
C ALA A 255 5.05 10.77 -16.75
N SER A 256 4.56 9.60 -17.20
CA SER A 256 4.48 9.23 -18.64
C SER A 256 3.21 9.72 -19.33
N GLY A 257 2.22 10.22 -18.59
CA GLY A 257 1.00 10.79 -19.13
C GLY A 257 1.21 12.26 -19.46
N GLY A 258 1.73 12.55 -20.67
CA GLY A 258 1.87 13.92 -21.18
C GLY A 258 0.53 14.61 -21.44
N GLY A 259 -0.20 14.92 -20.34
CA GLY A 259 -1.18 15.99 -20.34
C GLY A 259 -0.46 17.31 -20.02
N PRO A 260 -1.00 18.49 -20.43
CA PRO A 260 -0.42 19.76 -20.05
C PRO A 260 -0.33 19.80 -18.52
N GLY A 261 0.91 19.93 -18.02
CA GLY A 261 1.15 20.03 -16.58
C GLY A 261 0.27 21.11 -15.97
N PRO A 262 -0.29 20.88 -14.78
CA PRO A 262 -1.11 21.89 -14.13
C PRO A 262 -0.28 23.17 -14.00
N ALA A 263 -0.92 24.30 -14.25
CA ALA A 263 -0.31 25.61 -14.05
C ALA A 263 0.20 25.72 -12.59
N PRO A 264 1.42 26.24 -12.36
CA PRO A 264 1.98 26.32 -11.01
C PRO A 264 1.04 27.08 -10.08
N CYS A 265 0.87 26.58 -8.87
CA CYS A 265 0.20 27.30 -7.78
C CYS A 265 0.95 28.63 -7.56
N ARG A 266 0.39 29.75 -8.07
CA ARG A 266 0.88 31.11 -7.78
C ARG A 266 0.26 31.64 -6.49
#